data_ddad967fdf2dcfb7a9c68895ea57d2f4
#
_entry.id   ddad967fdf2dcfb7a9c68895ea57d2f4
#
_cell.length_a   1.000
_cell.length_b   1.000
_cell.length_c   1.000
_cell.angle_alpha   90.00
_cell.angle_beta   90.00
_cell.angle_gamma   90.00
#
_symmetry.space_group_name_H-M   'P 1'
#
loop_
_entity.id
_entity.type
_entity.pdbx_description
1 polymer ?
#
loop_
_entity_poly.entity_id
_entity_poly.type
_entity_poly.pdbx_seq_one_letter_code
_entity_poly.pdbx_strand_id
1 'polypeptide(L)'
;MASKRDYYEILGVGRNASADEIKKAYRQLAIKYHPDKNPDDPKAEEKFKEAAEAYDVLSNSEKKARYDQFGHQGMGGGGGFSGGGMNMEDIFSQFGDVFGGSGFEGFFGGGRGGRAGVRQGSNLRIKLKLTLEEAAQGVEKKIKVKRNVGCKSCNGTGAKNGSALQSCSNCNGSGQVRRVTNTILGQMMSTSTCPVCHGEGKIVKEKCGTCHGEGVTAEEEVIAIKVPAGVADGMQLSMSGKGNMPPRGGMAGDLIILIEEEEHPNLKREGNNIVYDLHVNFVDAALGTSVEVPTIGGNVKIKIDPGTQSGKILRLKDKGIKDLNSYQKGDQLIYVNVWTPKHLSPQEKEILESLRDSPNFHPNPGKGEKSFFEKVKEFF
;
A
#
# COMPACT_ATOMS: atom_id res chain seq x y z
N MET A 1 31.93 33.68 24.17
CA MET A 1 31.04 32.53 24.26
C MET A 1 29.65 33.04 23.91
N ALA A 2 29.07 32.62 22.79
CA ALA A 2 27.72 33.01 22.42
C ALA A 2 26.74 32.42 23.45
N SER A 3 25.91 33.26 24.11
CA SER A 3 24.89 32.79 25.01
C SER A 3 23.86 32.00 24.24
N LYS A 4 23.61 30.74 24.62
CA LYS A 4 22.52 29.95 24.04
C LYS A 4 21.19 30.68 24.22
N ARG A 5 20.34 30.71 23.21
CA ARG A 5 19.01 31.33 23.24
C ARG A 5 18.08 30.53 24.17
N ASP A 6 17.11 31.23 24.78
CA ASP A 6 16.12 30.59 25.65
C ASP A 6 15.27 29.57 24.81
N TYR A 7 15.05 28.37 25.38
CA TYR A 7 14.28 27.32 24.68
C TYR A 7 12.84 27.71 24.42
N TYR A 8 12.23 28.55 25.24
CA TYR A 8 10.90 29.11 24.99
C TYR A 8 10.89 30.07 23.80
N GLU A 9 11.94 30.87 23.67
CA GLU A 9 12.13 31.76 22.49
C GLU A 9 12.39 30.97 21.20
N ILE A 10 13.15 29.88 21.27
CA ILE A 10 13.45 29.03 20.12
C ILE A 10 12.15 28.41 19.57
N LEU A 11 11.28 27.91 20.45
CA LEU A 11 9.98 27.36 20.05
C LEU A 11 8.92 28.42 19.77
N GLY A 12 9.14 29.68 20.17
CA GLY A 12 8.18 30.78 20.04
C GLY A 12 6.96 30.62 20.94
N VAL A 13 7.12 30.05 22.14
CA VAL A 13 6.04 29.83 23.12
C VAL A 13 6.32 30.55 24.43
N GLY A 14 5.28 30.85 25.20
CA GLY A 14 5.43 31.43 26.52
C GLY A 14 5.90 30.42 27.56
N ARG A 15 6.51 30.88 28.66
CA ARG A 15 6.99 30.01 29.75
C ARG A 15 5.86 29.20 30.41
N ASN A 16 4.63 29.68 30.35
CA ASN A 16 3.45 28.99 30.86
C ASN A 16 2.77 28.07 29.83
N ALA A 17 3.41 27.82 28.66
CA ALA A 17 2.87 26.99 27.64
C ALA A 17 2.61 25.56 28.11
N SER A 18 1.49 25.00 27.71
CA SER A 18 1.12 23.61 27.97
C SER A 18 1.96 22.65 27.10
N ALA A 19 1.98 21.38 27.47
CA ALA A 19 2.70 20.35 26.72
C ALA A 19 2.21 20.24 25.25
N ASP A 20 0.91 20.46 25.04
CA ASP A 20 0.31 20.41 23.68
C ASP A 20 0.73 21.62 22.84
N GLU A 21 0.84 22.80 23.43
CA GLU A 21 1.32 24.01 22.75
C GLU A 21 2.79 23.88 22.37
N ILE A 22 3.62 23.38 23.28
CA ILE A 22 5.05 23.08 23.04
C ILE A 22 5.18 22.07 21.88
N LYS A 23 4.40 21.01 21.90
CA LYS A 23 4.38 19.98 20.85
C LYS A 23 3.95 20.53 19.49
N LYS A 24 2.93 21.38 19.47
CA LYS A 24 2.42 22.04 18.26
C LYS A 24 3.45 22.99 17.67
N ALA A 25 4.08 23.82 18.49
CA ALA A 25 5.12 24.75 18.07
C ALA A 25 6.34 24.02 17.48
N TYR A 26 6.79 22.97 18.14
CA TYR A 26 7.88 22.14 17.63
C TYR A 26 7.54 21.53 16.25
N ARG A 27 6.34 20.95 16.09
CA ARG A 27 5.92 20.38 14.78
C ARG A 27 5.95 21.41 13.65
N GLN A 28 5.52 22.63 13.91
CA GLN A 28 5.54 23.69 12.91
C GLN A 28 6.97 24.06 12.49
N LEU A 29 7.89 24.18 13.45
CA LEU A 29 9.29 24.48 13.17
C LEU A 29 9.99 23.32 12.47
N ALA A 30 9.71 22.09 12.89
CA ALA A 30 10.27 20.89 12.29
C ALA A 30 9.84 20.72 10.82
N ILE A 31 8.58 21.00 10.47
CA ILE A 31 8.10 20.98 9.09
C ILE A 31 8.73 22.12 8.27
N LYS A 32 8.92 23.28 8.88
CA LYS A 32 9.47 24.46 8.22
C LYS A 32 10.97 24.31 7.89
N TYR A 33 11.73 23.73 8.82
CA TYR A 33 13.19 23.57 8.69
C TYR A 33 13.61 22.12 8.39
N HIS A 34 12.69 21.30 7.87
CA HIS A 34 12.99 19.92 7.49
C HIS A 34 14.08 19.87 6.41
N PRO A 35 15.06 18.95 6.51
CA PRO A 35 16.13 18.85 5.52
C PRO A 35 15.63 18.56 4.12
N ASP A 36 14.59 17.75 3.95
CA ASP A 36 14.01 17.46 2.63
C ASP A 36 13.37 18.69 1.96
N LYS A 37 12.94 19.68 2.76
CA LYS A 37 12.40 20.94 2.24
C LYS A 37 13.43 22.04 2.06
N ASN A 38 14.58 21.91 2.72
CA ASN A 38 15.67 22.87 2.70
C ASN A 38 17.00 22.12 2.48
N PRO A 39 17.16 21.44 1.34
CA PRO A 39 18.39 20.74 1.03
C PRO A 39 19.53 21.80 0.95
N ASP A 40 20.66 21.49 1.59
CA ASP A 40 21.87 22.30 1.61
C ASP A 40 21.79 23.71 2.27
N ASP A 41 20.77 23.98 3.11
CA ASP A 41 20.73 25.18 3.95
C ASP A 41 21.24 24.91 5.38
N PRO A 42 22.52 25.26 5.69
CA PRO A 42 23.09 25.02 7.01
C PRO A 42 22.36 25.80 8.13
N LYS A 43 21.72 26.93 7.80
CA LYS A 43 20.92 27.69 8.77
C LYS A 43 19.59 27.01 9.12
N ALA A 44 19.00 26.33 8.16
CA ALA A 44 17.79 25.52 8.42
C ALA A 44 18.14 24.31 9.29
N GLU A 45 19.26 23.65 9.03
CA GLU A 45 19.75 22.54 9.85
C GLU A 45 20.06 22.96 11.30
N GLU A 46 20.72 24.12 11.50
CA GLU A 46 21.01 24.64 12.83
C GLU A 46 19.71 24.94 13.61
N LYS A 47 18.74 25.62 12.96
CA LYS A 47 17.42 25.90 13.58
C LYS A 47 16.62 24.65 13.87
N PHE A 48 16.73 23.63 13.05
CA PHE A 48 16.09 22.34 13.30
C PHE A 48 16.68 21.67 14.54
N LYS A 49 18.02 21.65 14.68
CA LYS A 49 18.72 21.11 15.85
C LYS A 49 18.38 21.87 17.13
N GLU A 50 18.36 23.21 17.08
CA GLU A 50 17.95 24.04 18.21
C GLU A 50 16.51 23.78 18.66
N ALA A 51 15.58 23.64 17.70
CA ALA A 51 14.18 23.34 17.99
C ALA A 51 14.00 21.94 18.60
N ALA A 52 14.78 20.95 18.14
CA ALA A 52 14.77 19.60 18.70
C ALA A 52 15.33 19.57 20.14
N GLU A 53 16.42 20.26 20.40
CA GLU A 53 16.99 20.41 21.75
C GLU A 53 16.00 21.08 22.71
N ALA A 54 15.36 22.17 22.27
CA ALA A 54 14.35 22.88 23.05
C ALA A 54 13.14 22.00 23.37
N TYR A 55 12.68 21.21 22.42
CA TYR A 55 11.55 20.29 22.62
C TYR A 55 11.91 19.14 23.57
N ASP A 56 13.11 18.55 23.48
CA ASP A 56 13.55 17.49 24.40
C ASP A 56 13.53 17.97 25.86
N VAL A 57 13.92 19.20 26.08
CA VAL A 57 13.93 19.76 27.46
C VAL A 57 12.53 20.15 27.92
N LEU A 58 11.76 20.84 27.11
CA LEU A 58 10.46 21.40 27.52
C LEU A 58 9.31 20.39 27.50
N SER A 59 9.43 19.28 26.76
CA SER A 59 8.41 18.21 26.72
C SER A 59 8.46 17.27 27.92
N ASN A 60 9.60 17.19 28.62
CA ASN A 60 9.77 16.36 29.81
C ASN A 60 9.61 17.22 31.06
N SER A 61 8.67 16.87 31.94
CA SER A 61 8.35 17.65 33.16
C SER A 61 9.54 17.85 34.11
N GLU A 62 10.40 16.84 34.26
CA GLU A 62 11.57 16.91 35.11
C GLU A 62 12.67 17.80 34.50
N LYS A 63 12.92 17.66 33.21
CA LYS A 63 13.90 18.49 32.49
C LYS A 63 13.44 19.94 32.43
N LYS A 64 12.14 20.17 32.18
CA LYS A 64 11.53 21.49 32.18
C LYS A 64 11.67 22.18 33.54
N ALA A 65 11.33 21.51 34.65
CA ALA A 65 11.46 22.05 35.98
C ALA A 65 12.92 22.41 36.33
N ARG A 66 13.88 21.59 35.92
CA ARG A 66 15.31 21.85 36.08
C ARG A 66 15.78 23.03 35.24
N TYR A 67 15.30 23.12 33.99
CA TYR A 67 15.61 24.24 33.11
C TYR A 67 15.00 25.56 33.64
N ASP A 68 13.77 25.54 34.16
CA ASP A 68 13.10 26.70 34.71
C ASP A 68 13.81 27.23 35.97
N GLN A 69 14.47 26.36 36.76
CA GLN A 69 15.21 26.76 37.97
C GLN A 69 16.66 27.21 37.68
N PHE A 70 17.35 26.54 36.78
CA PHE A 70 18.80 26.71 36.62
C PHE A 70 19.22 27.15 35.21
N GLY A 71 18.27 27.33 34.30
CA GLY A 71 18.55 27.68 32.92
C GLY A 71 19.42 26.64 32.20
N HIS A 72 20.15 27.04 31.20
CA HIS A 72 21.09 26.17 30.48
C HIS A 72 22.20 25.56 31.36
N GLN A 73 22.57 26.21 32.46
CA GLN A 73 23.60 25.70 33.40
C GLN A 73 23.11 24.44 34.13
N GLY A 74 21.80 24.30 34.40
CA GLY A 74 21.24 23.14 35.07
C GLY A 74 21.20 21.89 34.19
N MET A 75 21.43 22.01 32.89
CA MET A 75 21.43 20.91 31.94
C MET A 75 22.83 20.31 31.70
N GLY A 76 23.90 20.91 32.24
CA GLY A 76 25.31 20.52 32.00
C GLY A 76 25.85 19.36 32.85
N GLY A 77 25.07 18.75 33.74
CA GLY A 77 25.61 17.84 34.76
C GLY A 77 25.09 16.40 34.80
N GLY A 78 24.47 15.88 33.79
CA GLY A 78 23.99 14.49 33.84
C GLY A 78 23.11 14.12 32.68
N GLY A 79 23.68 13.52 31.62
CA GLY A 79 22.92 12.75 30.61
C GLY A 79 22.08 13.56 29.63
N GLY A 80 22.44 14.80 29.31
CA GLY A 80 21.81 15.61 28.29
C GLY A 80 22.87 16.27 27.42
N PHE A 81 22.75 16.17 26.13
CA PHE A 81 23.41 16.93 25.07
C PHE A 81 24.78 17.58 25.42
N SER A 82 25.81 16.77 25.67
CA SER A 82 27.19 17.25 25.73
C SER A 82 27.71 17.45 24.32
N GLY A 83 27.95 18.66 23.95
CA GLY A 83 28.59 19.28 22.76
C GLY A 83 29.45 18.44 21.82
N GLY A 84 28.92 17.40 21.25
CA GLY A 84 29.53 16.63 20.17
C GLY A 84 28.43 16.20 19.22
N GLY A 85 28.48 16.74 18.00
CA GLY A 85 27.58 16.58 16.88
C GLY A 85 26.59 15.41 16.93
N MET A 86 25.38 15.63 17.37
CA MET A 86 24.29 14.71 17.08
C MET A 86 24.04 14.73 15.58
N ASN A 87 24.12 13.54 14.97
CA ASN A 87 23.73 13.37 13.58
C ASN A 87 22.20 13.53 13.49
N MET A 88 21.74 14.03 12.36
CA MET A 88 20.32 14.23 12.06
C MET A 88 19.51 12.94 12.30
N GLU A 89 20.10 11.76 12.04
CA GLU A 89 19.51 10.43 12.26
C GLU A 89 19.19 10.14 13.73
N ASP A 90 20.01 10.62 14.66
CA ASP A 90 19.78 10.44 16.09
C ASP A 90 18.57 11.27 16.58
N ILE A 91 18.39 12.47 16.03
CA ILE A 91 17.23 13.34 16.33
C ILE A 91 15.95 12.70 15.79
N PHE A 92 15.96 12.18 14.56
CA PHE A 92 14.80 11.50 13.97
C PHE A 92 14.45 10.22 14.71
N SER A 93 15.42 9.45 15.17
CA SER A 93 15.16 8.21 15.91
C SER A 93 14.54 8.46 17.29
N GLN A 94 14.89 9.57 17.93
CA GLN A 94 14.43 9.90 19.27
C GLN A 94 13.04 10.56 19.28
N PHE A 95 12.67 11.27 18.19
CA PHE A 95 11.43 12.04 18.09
C PHE A 95 10.44 11.49 17.05
N GLY A 96 10.64 10.27 16.56
CA GLY A 96 9.77 9.62 15.55
C GLY A 96 8.29 9.62 15.93
N ASP A 97 7.96 9.46 17.24
CA ASP A 97 6.58 9.46 17.74
C ASP A 97 5.89 10.83 17.62
N VAL A 98 6.65 11.93 17.53
CA VAL A 98 6.12 13.29 17.44
C VAL A 98 5.78 13.67 15.99
N PHE A 99 6.50 13.11 15.03
CA PHE A 99 6.24 13.30 13.59
C PHE A 99 5.03 12.53 13.08
N GLY A 100 4.45 11.70 13.94
CA GLY A 100 3.09 11.20 13.89
C GLY A 100 2.62 10.46 12.68
N GLY A 101 2.29 9.21 12.90
CA GLY A 101 1.17 8.57 12.24
C GLY A 101 1.43 7.97 10.87
N SER A 102 1.53 6.67 10.84
CA SER A 102 1.22 5.73 9.74
C SER A 102 2.13 5.66 8.50
N GLY A 103 3.18 6.48 8.37
CA GLY A 103 4.03 6.41 7.17
C GLY A 103 5.48 6.00 7.40
N PHE A 104 5.99 6.13 8.62
CA PHE A 104 7.42 6.02 8.91
C PHE A 104 7.84 4.76 9.68
N GLU A 105 6.90 4.00 10.20
CA GLU A 105 7.15 2.75 10.96
C GLU A 105 7.82 1.63 10.14
N GLY A 106 7.76 1.71 8.82
CA GLY A 106 8.32 0.70 7.92
C GLY A 106 9.82 0.82 7.63
N PHE A 107 10.45 1.97 7.89
CA PHE A 107 11.82 2.20 7.42
C PHE A 107 12.89 2.15 8.52
N PHE A 108 12.56 2.37 9.81
CA PHE A 108 13.52 2.42 10.92
C PHE A 108 13.24 1.44 12.07
N GLY A 109 12.62 0.30 11.80
CA GLY A 109 12.35 -0.76 12.78
C GLY A 109 13.57 -1.59 13.20
N GLY A 110 14.70 -0.97 13.52
CA GLY A 110 15.90 -1.63 13.98
C GLY A 110 16.31 -1.16 15.39
N GLY A 111 15.90 -1.89 16.45
CA GLY A 111 16.59 -1.85 17.72
C GLY A 111 15.78 -1.40 18.93
N ARG A 112 14.71 -2.08 19.30
CA ARG A 112 14.20 -2.05 20.68
C ARG A 112 14.34 -3.40 21.35
N GLY A 113 15.04 -3.36 22.49
CA GLY A 113 15.34 -4.49 23.36
C GLY A 113 14.13 -5.35 23.72
N GLY A 114 14.21 -6.59 23.38
CA GLY A 114 13.80 -7.82 24.00
C GLY A 114 12.56 -7.90 24.87
N ARG A 115 11.38 -7.65 24.31
CA ARG A 115 10.29 -8.60 24.53
C ARG A 115 10.47 -9.67 23.48
N ALA A 116 10.55 -10.95 23.89
CA ALA A 116 10.58 -12.08 22.95
C ALA A 116 9.44 -11.89 21.96
N GLY A 117 9.76 -11.37 20.76
CA GLY A 117 8.77 -11.02 19.76
C GLY A 117 7.95 -12.25 19.44
N VAL A 118 6.63 -12.14 19.47
CA VAL A 118 5.74 -13.21 19.08
C VAL A 118 6.16 -13.63 17.66
N ARG A 119 6.56 -14.87 17.49
CA ARG A 119 6.99 -15.40 16.19
C ARG A 119 5.83 -15.27 15.21
N GLN A 120 6.07 -14.62 14.10
CA GLN A 120 5.11 -14.50 13.03
C GLN A 120 5.42 -15.49 11.93
N GLY A 121 4.40 -16.16 11.41
CA GLY A 121 4.50 -17.05 10.28
C GLY A 121 4.70 -16.29 8.98
N SER A 122 5.12 -17.01 7.95
CA SER A 122 5.28 -16.42 6.62
C SER A 122 3.94 -16.10 5.97
N ASN A 123 3.89 -15.01 5.24
CA ASN A 123 2.74 -14.67 4.43
C ASN A 123 2.60 -15.62 3.24
N LEU A 124 1.37 -15.92 2.87
CA LEU A 124 1.02 -16.64 1.65
C LEU A 124 0.61 -15.63 0.58
N ARG A 125 1.07 -15.83 -0.65
CA ARG A 125 0.67 -15.03 -1.81
C ARG A 125 -0.04 -15.92 -2.81
N ILE A 126 -1.20 -15.47 -3.26
CA ILE A 126 -1.98 -16.14 -4.30
C ILE A 126 -2.43 -15.13 -5.33
N LYS A 127 -2.68 -15.59 -6.57
CA LYS A 127 -3.31 -14.82 -7.61
C LYS A 127 -4.78 -15.23 -7.70
N LEU A 128 -5.67 -14.26 -7.79
CA LEU A 128 -7.10 -14.45 -7.97
C LEU A 128 -7.52 -13.81 -9.28
N LYS A 129 -7.91 -14.64 -10.22
CA LYS A 129 -8.43 -14.19 -11.52
C LYS A 129 -9.89 -13.79 -11.38
N LEU A 130 -10.21 -12.61 -11.91
CA LEU A 130 -11.55 -12.05 -11.92
C LEU A 130 -11.93 -11.65 -13.35
N THR A 131 -13.18 -11.91 -13.72
CA THR A 131 -13.73 -11.31 -14.95
C THR A 131 -14.04 -9.84 -14.71
N LEU A 132 -14.21 -9.07 -15.79
CA LEU A 132 -14.53 -7.65 -15.72
C LEU A 132 -15.83 -7.39 -14.94
N GLU A 133 -16.84 -8.26 -15.10
CA GLU A 133 -18.12 -8.19 -14.39
C GLU A 133 -17.96 -8.44 -12.90
N GLU A 134 -17.16 -9.45 -12.53
CA GLU A 134 -16.87 -9.78 -11.13
C GLU A 134 -16.10 -8.64 -10.45
N ALA A 135 -15.12 -8.05 -11.14
CA ALA A 135 -14.36 -6.90 -10.64
C ALA A 135 -15.26 -5.66 -10.47
N ALA A 136 -16.21 -5.44 -11.37
CA ALA A 136 -17.11 -4.30 -11.34
C ALA A 136 -18.19 -4.41 -10.25
N GLN A 137 -18.75 -5.61 -10.04
CA GLN A 137 -19.86 -5.84 -9.11
C GLN A 137 -19.41 -6.28 -7.72
N GLY A 138 -18.17 -6.81 -7.64
CA GLY A 138 -17.69 -7.53 -6.47
C GLY A 138 -18.22 -8.95 -6.42
N VAL A 139 -17.46 -9.84 -5.80
CA VAL A 139 -17.79 -11.26 -5.76
C VAL A 139 -17.24 -11.91 -4.50
N GLU A 140 -17.89 -12.96 -4.03
CA GLU A 140 -17.37 -13.86 -3.01
C GLU A 140 -16.88 -15.15 -3.66
N LYS A 141 -15.55 -15.37 -3.64
CA LYS A 141 -14.94 -16.59 -4.18
C LYS A 141 -14.37 -17.47 -3.08
N LYS A 142 -14.58 -18.78 -3.19
CA LYS A 142 -14.00 -19.78 -2.30
C LYS A 142 -12.79 -20.40 -2.98
N ILE A 143 -11.64 -20.34 -2.32
CA ILE A 143 -10.40 -20.91 -2.83
C ILE A 143 -9.86 -21.96 -1.86
N LYS A 144 -9.21 -22.99 -2.39
CA LYS A 144 -8.44 -23.96 -1.62
C LYS A 144 -7.01 -23.45 -1.52
N VAL A 145 -6.52 -23.29 -0.29
CA VAL A 145 -5.16 -22.83 -0.03
C VAL A 145 -4.46 -23.89 0.84
N LYS A 146 -3.31 -24.34 0.40
CA LYS A 146 -2.43 -25.21 1.19
C LYS A 146 -1.58 -24.33 2.08
N ARG A 147 -1.73 -24.47 3.40
CA ARG A 147 -0.98 -23.69 4.39
C ARG A 147 -0.57 -24.51 5.59
N ASN A 148 0.46 -24.05 6.29
CA ASN A 148 0.86 -24.62 7.56
C ASN A 148 -0.10 -24.13 8.66
N VAL A 149 -0.77 -25.07 9.32
CA VAL A 149 -1.65 -24.80 10.46
C VAL A 149 -1.07 -25.42 11.72
N GLY A 150 -1.50 -24.95 12.88
CA GLY A 150 -1.09 -25.54 14.15
C GLY A 150 -1.48 -27.01 14.25
N CYS A 151 -0.54 -27.86 14.58
CA CYS A 151 -0.80 -29.28 14.73
C CYS A 151 -1.82 -29.55 15.84
N LYS A 152 -2.96 -30.14 15.48
CA LYS A 152 -4.07 -30.43 16.41
C LYS A 152 -3.69 -31.43 17.51
N SER A 153 -2.78 -32.37 17.22
CA SER A 153 -2.38 -33.42 18.18
C SER A 153 -1.50 -32.89 19.33
N CYS A 154 -0.77 -31.79 19.12
CA CYS A 154 0.08 -31.21 20.15
C CYS A 154 -0.24 -29.72 20.43
N ASN A 155 -1.32 -29.19 19.89
CA ASN A 155 -1.71 -27.79 20.01
C ASN A 155 -0.58 -26.80 19.65
N GLY A 156 0.18 -27.12 18.60
CA GLY A 156 1.26 -26.26 18.12
C GLY A 156 2.58 -26.36 18.86
N THR A 157 2.69 -27.13 19.95
CA THR A 157 3.91 -27.21 20.77
C THR A 157 5.04 -28.05 20.15
N GLY A 158 4.72 -28.95 19.25
CA GLY A 158 5.66 -29.93 18.70
C GLY A 158 5.98 -31.08 19.66
N ALA A 159 5.54 -31.03 20.91
CA ALA A 159 5.78 -32.04 21.93
C ALA A 159 4.66 -33.07 21.97
N LYS A 160 5.00 -34.31 22.29
CA LYS A 160 4.02 -35.39 22.47
C LYS A 160 2.98 -34.99 23.53
N ASN A 161 1.71 -35.09 23.18
CA ASN A 161 0.56 -34.70 24.04
C ASN A 161 0.63 -33.23 24.53
N GLY A 162 1.40 -32.37 23.88
CA GLY A 162 1.52 -30.94 24.22
C GLY A 162 2.37 -30.61 25.46
N SER A 163 2.81 -31.62 26.22
CA SER A 163 3.41 -31.41 27.56
C SER A 163 4.88 -31.81 27.69
N ALA A 164 5.46 -32.52 26.72
CA ALA A 164 6.87 -32.99 26.79
C ALA A 164 7.88 -31.89 26.45
N LEU A 165 7.75 -30.71 27.09
CA LEU A 165 8.67 -29.57 26.98
C LEU A 165 9.56 -29.49 28.23
N GLN A 166 10.86 -29.32 28.03
CA GLN A 166 11.85 -29.11 29.10
C GLN A 166 12.59 -27.78 28.89
N SER A 167 12.94 -27.11 29.96
CA SER A 167 13.79 -25.92 29.90
C SER A 167 15.15 -26.27 29.27
N CYS A 168 15.60 -25.43 28.35
CA CYS A 168 16.89 -25.64 27.69
C CYS A 168 18.04 -25.51 28.70
N SER A 169 18.79 -26.58 28.90
CA SER A 169 19.92 -26.61 29.83
C SER A 169 21.10 -25.70 29.44
N ASN A 170 21.23 -25.39 28.14
CA ASN A 170 22.32 -24.55 27.65
C ASN A 170 22.11 -23.03 27.94
N CYS A 171 20.87 -22.57 28.02
CA CYS A 171 20.54 -21.19 28.32
C CYS A 171 19.65 -21.02 29.57
N ASN A 172 19.42 -22.10 30.29
CA ASN A 172 18.57 -22.14 31.48
C ASN A 172 17.19 -21.46 31.27
N GLY A 173 16.63 -21.66 30.07
CA GLY A 173 15.32 -21.10 29.71
C GLY A 173 15.33 -19.67 29.15
N SER A 174 16.48 -18.96 29.16
CA SER A 174 16.56 -17.57 28.72
C SER A 174 16.47 -17.37 27.20
N GLY A 175 16.68 -18.43 26.41
CA GLY A 175 16.72 -18.36 24.95
C GLY A 175 18.01 -17.75 24.37
N GLN A 176 18.86 -17.16 25.21
CA GLN A 176 20.09 -16.48 24.81
C GLN A 176 21.27 -16.98 25.59
N VAL A 177 22.46 -16.95 25.01
CA VAL A 177 23.73 -17.25 25.67
C VAL A 177 24.63 -16.02 25.63
N ARG A 178 25.22 -15.70 26.77
CA ARG A 178 26.19 -14.62 26.89
C ARG A 178 27.57 -15.18 26.71
N ARG A 179 28.37 -14.62 25.83
CA ARG A 179 29.78 -14.93 25.65
C ARG A 179 30.60 -13.71 26.03
N VAL A 180 31.58 -13.94 26.89
CA VAL A 180 32.60 -12.93 27.24
C VAL A 180 33.81 -13.25 26.36
N THR A 181 34.20 -12.30 25.52
CA THR A 181 35.39 -12.39 24.69
C THR A 181 36.39 -11.35 25.21
N ASN A 182 37.58 -11.83 25.57
CA ASN A 182 38.67 -10.95 25.95
C ASN A 182 39.29 -10.36 24.68
N THR A 183 39.22 -9.06 24.53
CA THR A 183 39.84 -8.30 23.44
C THR A 183 40.99 -7.46 23.95
N ILE A 184 41.84 -6.92 23.09
CA ILE A 184 42.95 -6.04 23.43
C ILE A 184 42.46 -4.76 24.18
N LEU A 185 41.20 -4.41 23.96
CA LEU A 185 40.54 -3.23 24.57
C LEU A 185 39.74 -3.57 25.85
N GLY A 186 39.78 -4.81 26.33
CA GLY A 186 39.05 -5.25 27.51
C GLY A 186 38.07 -6.39 27.25
N GLN A 187 37.27 -6.75 28.22
CA GLN A 187 36.26 -7.78 28.16
C GLN A 187 35.01 -7.25 27.41
N MET A 188 34.67 -7.86 26.29
CA MET A 188 33.45 -7.57 25.53
C MET A 188 32.41 -8.66 25.79
N MET A 189 31.25 -8.28 26.31
CA MET A 189 30.11 -9.19 26.45
C MET A 189 29.24 -9.14 25.21
N SER A 190 29.11 -10.27 24.53
CA SER A 190 28.17 -10.45 23.41
C SER A 190 27.04 -11.40 23.82
N THR A 191 25.82 -11.06 23.45
CA THR A 191 24.64 -11.90 23.63
C THR A 191 24.26 -12.48 22.28
N SER A 192 24.16 -13.81 22.21
CA SER A 192 23.74 -14.51 20.98
C SER A 192 22.57 -15.43 21.25
N THR A 193 21.78 -15.71 20.23
CA THR A 193 20.68 -16.69 20.30
C THR A 193 21.25 -18.06 20.69
N CYS A 194 20.60 -18.75 21.63
CA CYS A 194 21.02 -20.08 22.04
C CYS A 194 21.00 -21.07 20.87
N PRO A 195 22.12 -21.72 20.52
CA PRO A 195 22.20 -22.63 19.38
C PRO A 195 21.42 -23.94 19.56
N VAL A 196 21.06 -24.30 20.81
CA VAL A 196 20.34 -25.53 21.14
C VAL A 196 18.83 -25.37 21.02
N CYS A 197 18.28 -24.29 21.55
CA CYS A 197 16.83 -24.04 21.51
C CYS A 197 16.43 -22.97 20.49
N HIS A 198 17.38 -22.39 19.75
CA HIS A 198 17.15 -21.37 18.73
C HIS A 198 16.30 -20.18 19.24
N GLY A 199 16.52 -19.80 20.49
CA GLY A 199 15.82 -18.67 21.12
C GLY A 199 14.54 -19.06 21.86
N GLU A 200 14.08 -20.31 21.82
CA GLU A 200 12.83 -20.73 22.47
C GLU A 200 12.91 -20.88 24.00
N GLY A 201 14.10 -21.05 24.53
CA GLY A 201 14.32 -21.33 25.94
C GLY A 201 13.86 -22.73 26.37
N LYS A 202 13.15 -23.46 25.54
CA LYS A 202 12.59 -24.81 25.77
C LYS A 202 13.03 -25.77 24.68
N ILE A 203 13.13 -27.03 25.01
CA ILE A 203 13.44 -28.14 24.09
C ILE A 203 12.36 -29.20 24.18
N VAL A 204 12.05 -29.83 23.06
CA VAL A 204 11.09 -30.93 22.98
C VAL A 204 11.81 -32.23 23.35
N LYS A 205 11.42 -32.88 24.45
CA LYS A 205 11.98 -34.15 24.89
C LYS A 205 11.45 -35.32 24.03
N GLU A 206 10.14 -35.37 23.85
CA GLU A 206 9.49 -36.36 23.00
C GLU A 206 8.74 -35.64 21.89
N LYS A 207 9.11 -35.93 20.63
CA LYS A 207 8.47 -35.29 19.47
C LYS A 207 7.05 -35.80 19.25
N CYS A 208 6.16 -34.90 18.87
CA CYS A 208 4.81 -35.28 18.41
C CYS A 208 4.91 -36.14 17.14
N GLY A 209 4.23 -37.28 17.16
CA GLY A 209 4.26 -38.24 16.02
C GLY A 209 3.63 -37.69 14.74
N THR A 210 2.69 -36.70 14.85
CA THR A 210 1.98 -36.12 13.71
C THR A 210 2.80 -35.04 12.99
N CYS A 211 3.44 -34.15 13.74
CA CYS A 211 4.22 -33.03 13.17
C CYS A 211 5.74 -33.19 13.32
N HIS A 212 6.22 -34.31 13.83
CA HIS A 212 7.64 -34.63 14.01
C HIS A 212 8.45 -33.59 14.78
N GLY A 213 7.78 -32.84 15.66
CA GLY A 213 8.40 -31.79 16.49
C GLY A 213 8.30 -30.37 15.95
N GLU A 214 7.75 -30.17 14.78
CA GLU A 214 7.61 -28.84 14.18
C GLU A 214 6.44 -28.03 14.77
N GLY A 215 5.43 -28.71 15.32
CA GLY A 215 4.24 -28.04 15.87
C GLY A 215 3.24 -27.58 14.81
N VAL A 216 3.56 -27.74 13.53
CA VAL A 216 2.69 -27.36 12.40
C VAL A 216 2.51 -28.53 11.45
N THR A 217 1.37 -28.56 10.75
CA THR A 217 1.03 -29.53 9.69
C THR A 217 0.54 -28.77 8.47
N ALA A 218 0.88 -29.26 7.27
CA ALA A 218 0.33 -28.72 6.04
C ALA A 218 -1.08 -29.24 5.84
N GLU A 219 -2.07 -28.35 5.84
CA GLU A 219 -3.48 -28.66 5.57
C GLU A 219 -4.01 -27.81 4.41
N GLU A 220 -4.98 -28.36 3.68
CA GLU A 220 -5.76 -27.61 2.69
C GLU A 220 -6.98 -27.00 3.37
N GLU A 221 -7.08 -25.70 3.36
CA GLU A 221 -8.23 -24.96 3.90
C GLU A 221 -8.96 -24.24 2.77
N VAL A 222 -10.30 -24.29 2.81
CA VAL A 222 -11.15 -23.50 1.92
C VAL A 222 -11.38 -22.15 2.57
N ILE A 223 -10.89 -21.09 1.94
CA ILE A 223 -11.04 -19.72 2.43
C ILE A 223 -12.00 -18.98 1.52
N ALA A 224 -13.04 -18.37 2.12
CA ALA A 224 -13.92 -17.46 1.41
C ALA A 224 -13.28 -16.06 1.34
N ILE A 225 -13.12 -15.55 0.13
CA ILE A 225 -12.56 -14.22 -0.14
C ILE A 225 -13.69 -13.32 -0.63
N LYS A 226 -13.96 -12.25 0.09
CA LYS A 226 -14.91 -11.24 -0.31
C LYS A 226 -14.15 -10.13 -1.05
N VAL A 227 -14.34 -10.07 -2.36
CA VAL A 227 -13.75 -9.06 -3.23
C VAL A 227 -14.73 -7.88 -3.34
N PRO A 228 -14.32 -6.67 -2.96
CA PRO A 228 -15.18 -5.50 -3.10
C PRO A 228 -15.36 -5.11 -4.57
N ALA A 229 -16.47 -4.42 -4.89
CA ALA A 229 -16.71 -3.88 -6.22
C ALA A 229 -15.70 -2.75 -6.53
N GLY A 230 -15.19 -2.73 -7.76
CA GLY A 230 -14.27 -1.69 -8.22
C GLY A 230 -12.78 -2.03 -8.10
N VAL A 231 -12.43 -3.23 -7.66
CA VAL A 231 -11.02 -3.67 -7.63
C VAL A 231 -10.42 -3.61 -9.04
N ALA A 232 -9.14 -3.26 -9.11
CA ALA A 232 -8.40 -3.18 -10.37
C ALA A 232 -7.31 -4.26 -10.44
N ASP A 233 -6.83 -4.50 -11.65
CA ASP A 233 -5.68 -5.38 -11.88
C ASP A 233 -4.46 -4.92 -11.07
N GLY A 234 -3.70 -5.87 -10.54
CA GLY A 234 -2.53 -5.62 -9.69
C GLY A 234 -2.84 -5.21 -8.25
N MET A 235 -4.10 -4.97 -7.87
CA MET A 235 -4.45 -4.67 -6.49
C MET A 235 -4.23 -5.87 -5.57
N GLN A 236 -3.87 -5.58 -4.31
CA GLN A 236 -3.63 -6.59 -3.30
C GLN A 236 -4.67 -6.49 -2.18
N LEU A 237 -5.29 -7.61 -1.86
CA LEU A 237 -6.13 -7.77 -0.68
C LEU A 237 -5.36 -8.56 0.37
N SER A 238 -5.43 -8.15 1.64
CA SER A 238 -4.79 -8.84 2.75
C SER A 238 -5.84 -9.41 3.70
N MET A 239 -5.67 -10.69 4.06
CA MET A 239 -6.46 -11.35 5.09
C MET A 239 -5.55 -11.75 6.25
N SER A 240 -5.67 -11.04 7.37
CA SER A 240 -4.84 -11.25 8.55
C SER A 240 -5.02 -12.64 9.15
N GLY A 241 -3.89 -13.27 9.52
CA GLY A 241 -3.88 -14.58 10.18
C GLY A 241 -4.25 -15.77 9.28
N LYS A 242 -4.39 -15.56 7.96
CA LYS A 242 -4.71 -16.61 6.98
C LYS A 242 -3.48 -17.13 6.21
N GLY A 243 -2.29 -16.67 6.57
CA GLY A 243 -1.01 -17.19 6.09
C GLY A 243 -0.55 -18.44 6.83
N ASN A 244 0.74 -18.76 6.72
CA ASN A 244 1.33 -19.91 7.41
C ASN A 244 1.51 -19.65 8.91
N MET A 245 1.28 -20.67 9.72
CA MET A 245 1.73 -20.64 11.12
C MET A 245 3.23 -20.93 11.22
N PRO A 246 3.93 -20.25 12.14
CA PRO A 246 5.35 -20.54 12.38
C PRO A 246 5.47 -21.85 13.19
N PRO A 247 6.62 -22.54 13.09
CA PRO A 247 6.89 -23.72 13.91
C PRO A 247 6.83 -23.41 15.42
N ARG A 248 6.27 -24.35 16.17
CA ARG A 248 6.21 -24.34 17.65
C ARG A 248 5.51 -23.16 18.28
N GLY A 249 4.44 -22.70 17.64
CA GLY A 249 3.57 -21.63 18.13
C GLY A 249 4.02 -20.23 17.70
N GLY A 250 3.10 -19.31 17.78
CA GLY A 250 3.23 -17.94 17.31
C GLY A 250 1.94 -17.49 16.63
N MET A 251 2.01 -16.36 15.95
CA MET A 251 0.91 -15.83 15.15
C MET A 251 1.07 -16.25 13.70
N ALA A 252 -0.03 -16.65 13.06
CA ALA A 252 0.00 -16.90 11.62
C ALA A 252 0.31 -15.62 10.85
N GLY A 253 0.99 -15.76 9.71
CA GLY A 253 1.15 -14.67 8.76
C GLY A 253 -0.17 -14.34 8.06
N ASP A 254 -0.11 -13.48 7.06
CA ASP A 254 -1.27 -13.02 6.30
C ASP A 254 -1.37 -13.73 4.95
N LEU A 255 -2.59 -13.84 4.44
CA LEU A 255 -2.85 -14.23 3.06
C LEU A 255 -2.95 -12.97 2.20
N ILE A 256 -2.02 -12.82 1.28
CA ILE A 256 -1.98 -11.73 0.31
C ILE A 256 -2.54 -12.24 -1.01
N ILE A 257 -3.61 -11.62 -1.47
CA ILE A 257 -4.33 -11.98 -2.67
C ILE A 257 -4.04 -10.90 -3.71
N LEU A 258 -3.34 -11.28 -4.78
CA LEU A 258 -3.09 -10.41 -5.93
C LEU A 258 -4.25 -10.60 -6.91
N ILE A 259 -4.95 -9.52 -7.21
CA ILE A 259 -6.02 -9.51 -8.21
C ILE A 259 -5.38 -9.49 -9.59
N GLU A 260 -5.88 -10.35 -10.48
CA GLU A 260 -5.51 -10.42 -11.89
C GLU A 260 -6.82 -10.36 -12.71
N GLU A 261 -7.01 -9.28 -13.48
CA GLU A 261 -8.21 -9.10 -14.30
C GLU A 261 -8.06 -9.89 -15.62
N GLU A 262 -9.06 -10.71 -15.97
CA GLU A 262 -9.09 -11.43 -17.23
C GLU A 262 -9.53 -10.51 -18.37
N GLU A 263 -8.88 -10.63 -19.52
CA GLU A 263 -9.26 -9.86 -20.70
C GLU A 263 -10.68 -10.21 -21.14
N HIS A 264 -11.53 -9.17 -21.25
CA HIS A 264 -12.88 -9.34 -21.77
C HIS A 264 -12.87 -9.24 -23.30
N PRO A 265 -13.61 -10.10 -24.04
CA PRO A 265 -13.53 -10.18 -25.50
C PRO A 265 -13.94 -8.89 -26.21
N ASN A 266 -14.84 -8.11 -25.65
CA ASN A 266 -15.42 -6.94 -26.33
C ASN A 266 -15.22 -5.62 -25.55
N LEU A 267 -14.99 -5.67 -24.25
CA LEU A 267 -14.92 -4.51 -23.40
C LEU A 267 -13.50 -4.31 -22.89
N LYS A 268 -13.03 -3.07 -22.87
CA LYS A 268 -11.73 -2.70 -22.26
C LYS A 268 -11.96 -1.76 -21.09
N ARG A 269 -11.20 -1.96 -20.06
CA ARG A 269 -11.21 -1.08 -18.90
C ARG A 269 -10.20 0.04 -19.06
N GLU A 270 -10.62 1.28 -18.82
CA GLU A 270 -9.76 2.46 -18.70
C GLU A 270 -10.07 3.18 -17.37
N GLY A 271 -9.31 2.82 -16.32
CA GLY A 271 -9.58 3.30 -14.97
C GLY A 271 -10.96 2.84 -14.49
N ASN A 272 -11.86 3.77 -14.24
CA ASN A 272 -13.25 3.48 -13.87
C ASN A 272 -14.21 3.44 -15.09
N ASN A 273 -13.73 3.83 -16.26
CA ASN A 273 -14.52 3.78 -17.50
C ASN A 273 -14.36 2.46 -18.20
N ILE A 274 -15.35 2.13 -19.02
CA ILE A 274 -15.34 1.00 -19.94
C ILE A 274 -15.35 1.52 -21.36
N VAL A 275 -14.51 0.94 -22.20
CA VAL A 275 -14.40 1.28 -23.61
C VAL A 275 -14.95 0.14 -24.45
N TYR A 276 -15.74 0.48 -25.46
CA TYR A 276 -16.28 -0.44 -26.45
C TYR A 276 -16.11 0.11 -27.85
N ASP A 277 -15.55 -0.70 -28.76
CA ASP A 277 -15.40 -0.35 -30.17
C ASP A 277 -16.63 -0.86 -30.95
N LEU A 278 -17.52 0.05 -31.34
CA LEU A 278 -18.71 -0.25 -32.12
C LEU A 278 -18.41 -0.06 -33.60
N HIS A 279 -18.58 -1.12 -34.38
CA HIS A 279 -18.49 -1.04 -35.82
C HIS A 279 -19.89 -0.94 -36.44
N VAL A 280 -20.14 0.13 -37.18
CA VAL A 280 -21.42 0.40 -37.88
C VAL A 280 -21.14 0.47 -39.38
N ASN A 281 -21.98 -0.15 -40.20
CA ASN A 281 -21.81 0.01 -41.62
C ASN A 281 -22.10 1.45 -42.08
N PHE A 282 -21.55 1.90 -43.19
CA PHE A 282 -21.65 3.29 -43.60
C PHE A 282 -23.10 3.70 -43.94
N VAL A 283 -23.95 2.78 -44.36
CA VAL A 283 -25.37 3.04 -44.71
C VAL A 283 -26.14 3.37 -43.42
N ASP A 284 -25.96 2.55 -42.38
CA ASP A 284 -26.56 2.78 -41.06
C ASP A 284 -26.01 4.06 -40.39
N ALA A 285 -24.74 4.36 -40.62
CA ALA A 285 -24.16 5.63 -40.12
C ALA A 285 -24.74 6.85 -40.83
N ALA A 286 -25.04 6.73 -42.13
CA ALA A 286 -25.64 7.81 -42.93
C ALA A 286 -27.14 8.00 -42.62
N LEU A 287 -27.91 6.91 -42.56
CA LEU A 287 -29.38 6.95 -42.38
C LEU A 287 -29.80 7.02 -40.91
N GLY A 288 -28.91 6.64 -40.01
CA GLY A 288 -29.21 6.43 -38.60
C GLY A 288 -29.83 5.06 -38.33
N THR A 289 -29.53 4.52 -37.17
CA THR A 289 -29.99 3.17 -36.80
C THR A 289 -30.06 3.05 -35.24
N SER A 290 -30.57 1.91 -34.80
CA SER A 290 -30.51 1.54 -33.37
C SER A 290 -29.75 0.23 -33.24
N VAL A 291 -28.69 0.22 -32.44
CA VAL A 291 -27.84 -0.95 -32.20
C VAL A 291 -27.84 -1.34 -30.74
N GLU A 292 -27.68 -2.62 -30.48
CA GLU A 292 -27.47 -3.13 -29.13
C GLU A 292 -25.98 -3.21 -28.86
N VAL A 293 -25.57 -2.66 -27.71
CA VAL A 293 -24.19 -2.67 -27.25
C VAL A 293 -24.09 -3.41 -25.94
N PRO A 294 -23.04 -4.23 -25.74
CA PRO A 294 -22.79 -4.89 -24.47
C PRO A 294 -22.35 -3.89 -23.43
N THR A 295 -22.84 -4.05 -22.20
CA THR A 295 -22.40 -3.34 -21.02
C THR A 295 -22.11 -4.36 -19.91
N ILE A 296 -21.44 -3.96 -18.84
CA ILE A 296 -21.21 -4.82 -17.67
C ILE A 296 -22.53 -5.39 -17.09
N GLY A 297 -23.61 -4.67 -17.20
CA GLY A 297 -24.94 -5.07 -16.69
C GLY A 297 -25.86 -5.71 -17.71
N GLY A 298 -25.35 -6.09 -18.89
CA GLY A 298 -26.14 -6.63 -20.00
C GLY A 298 -26.21 -5.68 -21.19
N ASN A 299 -26.99 -6.03 -22.22
CA ASN A 299 -27.08 -5.25 -23.46
C ASN A 299 -27.97 -4.01 -23.29
N VAL A 300 -27.57 -2.92 -23.92
CA VAL A 300 -28.33 -1.66 -23.96
C VAL A 300 -28.52 -1.24 -25.41
N LYS A 301 -29.75 -0.88 -25.78
CA LYS A 301 -30.07 -0.37 -27.11
C LYS A 301 -29.75 1.13 -27.17
N ILE A 302 -28.89 1.52 -28.10
CA ILE A 302 -28.53 2.92 -28.35
C ILE A 302 -28.98 3.35 -29.74
N LYS A 303 -29.26 4.65 -29.89
CA LYS A 303 -29.59 5.25 -31.16
C LYS A 303 -28.34 5.89 -31.78
N ILE A 304 -28.08 5.59 -33.01
CA ILE A 304 -27.08 6.25 -33.86
C ILE A 304 -27.80 7.27 -34.70
N ASP A 305 -27.47 8.54 -34.54
CA ASP A 305 -28.10 9.62 -35.34
C ASP A 305 -27.63 9.58 -36.79
N PRO A 306 -28.49 10.03 -37.72
CA PRO A 306 -28.11 10.14 -39.13
C PRO A 306 -26.86 11.03 -39.31
N GLY A 307 -25.97 10.65 -40.22
CA GLY A 307 -24.73 11.40 -40.49
C GLY A 307 -23.65 11.24 -39.45
N THR A 308 -23.74 10.20 -38.60
CA THR A 308 -22.71 9.95 -37.58
C THR A 308 -21.37 9.61 -38.24
N GLN A 309 -20.33 10.39 -37.91
CA GLN A 309 -18.99 10.24 -38.41
C GLN A 309 -18.19 9.19 -37.62
N SER A 310 -17.21 8.57 -38.29
CA SER A 310 -16.24 7.67 -37.63
C SER A 310 -15.44 8.42 -36.60
N GLY A 311 -15.17 7.78 -35.43
CA GLY A 311 -14.46 8.39 -34.33
C GLY A 311 -15.35 9.21 -33.37
N LYS A 312 -16.69 9.26 -33.62
CA LYS A 312 -17.63 9.84 -32.65
C LYS A 312 -17.67 8.95 -31.40
N ILE A 313 -17.58 9.59 -30.25
CA ILE A 313 -17.66 8.92 -28.95
C ILE A 313 -19.04 9.14 -28.36
N LEU A 314 -19.75 8.04 -28.09
CA LEU A 314 -21.01 8.05 -27.37
C LEU A 314 -20.75 7.65 -25.92
N ARG A 315 -21.36 8.37 -24.97
CA ARG A 315 -21.17 8.16 -23.56
C ARG A 315 -22.43 7.63 -22.91
N LEU A 316 -22.33 6.45 -22.31
CA LEU A 316 -23.37 5.90 -21.44
C LEU A 316 -23.02 6.20 -20.00
N LYS A 317 -23.73 7.14 -19.41
CA LYS A 317 -23.50 7.61 -18.05
C LYS A 317 -23.75 6.52 -17.02
N ASP A 318 -22.88 6.42 -16.00
CA ASP A 318 -22.96 5.48 -14.87
C ASP A 318 -22.96 3.99 -15.29
N LYS A 319 -22.45 3.67 -16.50
CA LYS A 319 -22.31 2.29 -17.00
C LYS A 319 -20.88 1.73 -16.90
N GLY A 320 -19.98 2.45 -16.27
CA GLY A 320 -18.62 1.99 -15.94
C GLY A 320 -18.54 1.28 -14.60
N ILE A 321 -17.34 1.21 -14.05
CA ILE A 321 -16.99 0.54 -12.80
C ILE A 321 -17.11 1.52 -11.63
N LYS A 322 -17.55 1.01 -10.48
CA LYS A 322 -17.61 1.79 -9.25
C LYS A 322 -16.20 2.05 -8.71
N ASP A 323 -15.95 3.25 -8.25
CA ASP A 323 -14.72 3.57 -7.54
C ASP A 323 -14.71 2.95 -6.13
N LEU A 324 -13.56 2.40 -5.71
CA LEU A 324 -13.40 1.78 -4.38
C LEU A 324 -13.54 2.78 -3.23
N ASN A 325 -13.07 4.02 -3.44
CA ASN A 325 -12.95 5.04 -2.41
C ASN A 325 -14.08 6.08 -2.46
N SER A 326 -14.95 6.01 -3.48
CA SER A 326 -16.06 6.93 -3.64
C SER A 326 -17.34 6.22 -4.08
N TYR A 327 -18.47 6.93 -4.04
CA TYR A 327 -19.74 6.41 -4.54
C TYR A 327 -19.93 6.63 -6.06
N GLN A 328 -18.94 7.23 -6.71
CA GLN A 328 -19.01 7.52 -8.14
C GLN A 328 -18.80 6.26 -8.97
N LYS A 329 -19.52 6.21 -10.09
CA LYS A 329 -19.31 5.22 -11.14
C LYS A 329 -18.71 5.89 -12.35
N GLY A 330 -17.83 5.17 -13.04
CA GLY A 330 -17.38 5.54 -14.36
C GLY A 330 -18.49 5.42 -15.40
N ASP A 331 -18.17 5.79 -16.61
CA ASP A 331 -19.05 5.73 -17.76
C ASP A 331 -18.60 4.66 -18.73
N GLN A 332 -19.48 4.27 -19.64
CA GLN A 332 -19.07 3.50 -20.80
C GLN A 332 -18.92 4.42 -22.00
N LEU A 333 -17.74 4.39 -22.61
CA LEU A 333 -17.39 5.14 -23.80
C LEU A 333 -17.47 4.21 -25.02
N ILE A 334 -18.30 4.57 -26.00
CA ILE A 334 -18.50 3.78 -27.20
C ILE A 334 -17.87 4.54 -28.36
N TYR A 335 -16.80 3.99 -28.91
CA TYR A 335 -16.13 4.52 -30.08
C TYR A 335 -16.83 4.01 -31.33
N VAL A 336 -17.47 4.90 -32.06
CA VAL A 336 -18.18 4.54 -33.30
C VAL A 336 -17.19 4.52 -34.47
N ASN A 337 -16.98 3.34 -35.01
CA ASN A 337 -16.13 3.12 -36.17
C ASN A 337 -17.02 2.80 -37.39
N VAL A 338 -16.98 3.64 -38.41
CA VAL A 338 -17.73 3.40 -39.63
C VAL A 338 -16.96 2.41 -40.50
N TRP A 339 -17.62 1.28 -40.80
CA TRP A 339 -17.06 0.22 -41.58
C TRP A 339 -17.43 0.40 -43.07
N THR A 340 -16.42 0.46 -43.94
CA THR A 340 -16.58 0.44 -45.41
C THR A 340 -16.34 -0.98 -45.93
N PRO A 341 -17.22 -1.51 -46.82
CA PRO A 341 -17.06 -2.85 -47.32
C PRO A 341 -15.79 -2.97 -48.18
N LYS A 342 -15.06 -4.09 -48.00
CA LYS A 342 -13.84 -4.37 -48.77
C LYS A 342 -14.12 -4.96 -50.15
N HIS A 343 -15.26 -5.62 -50.31
CA HIS A 343 -15.68 -6.25 -51.57
C HIS A 343 -17.11 -5.81 -51.85
N LEU A 344 -17.35 -5.46 -53.09
CA LEU A 344 -18.65 -5.02 -53.59
C LEU A 344 -19.08 -5.90 -54.77
N SER A 345 -20.34 -6.25 -54.80
CA SER A 345 -20.96 -6.86 -56.00
C SER A 345 -21.09 -5.82 -57.11
N PRO A 346 -21.29 -6.26 -58.40
CA PRO A 346 -21.46 -5.32 -59.50
C PRO A 346 -22.63 -4.34 -59.28
N GLN A 347 -23.73 -4.80 -58.68
CA GLN A 347 -24.92 -3.99 -58.44
C GLN A 347 -24.67 -2.94 -57.34
N GLU A 348 -23.99 -3.32 -56.24
CA GLU A 348 -23.61 -2.38 -55.16
C GLU A 348 -22.64 -1.31 -55.66
N LYS A 349 -21.71 -1.70 -56.54
CA LYS A 349 -20.77 -0.77 -57.17
C LYS A 349 -21.49 0.26 -58.02
N GLU A 350 -22.45 -0.16 -58.85
CA GLU A 350 -23.24 0.74 -59.71
C GLU A 350 -24.02 1.76 -58.87
N ILE A 351 -24.65 1.32 -57.76
CA ILE A 351 -25.38 2.19 -56.84
C ILE A 351 -24.42 3.22 -56.24
N LEU A 352 -23.26 2.82 -55.74
CA LEU A 352 -22.27 3.71 -55.15
C LEU A 352 -21.66 4.67 -56.18
N GLU A 353 -21.45 4.22 -57.42
CA GLU A 353 -20.98 5.07 -58.52
C GLU A 353 -22.00 6.17 -58.85
N SER A 354 -23.29 5.87 -58.82
CA SER A 354 -24.35 6.88 -59.04
C SER A 354 -24.38 7.99 -57.97
N LEU A 355 -23.89 7.70 -56.76
CA LEU A 355 -23.84 8.65 -55.67
C LEU A 355 -22.53 9.47 -55.61
N ARG A 356 -21.52 9.12 -56.43
CA ARG A 356 -20.16 9.71 -56.36
C ARG A 356 -20.18 11.24 -56.55
N ASP A 357 -21.00 11.72 -57.49
CA ASP A 357 -21.07 13.14 -57.84
C ASP A 357 -22.22 13.87 -57.12
N SER A 358 -22.89 13.16 -56.20
CA SER A 358 -23.95 13.78 -55.40
C SER A 358 -23.38 14.83 -54.44
N PRO A 359 -23.94 16.05 -54.37
CA PRO A 359 -23.43 17.14 -53.55
C PRO A 359 -23.25 16.78 -52.05
N ASN A 360 -24.12 15.90 -51.53
CA ASN A 360 -24.10 15.48 -50.14
C ASN A 360 -23.00 14.44 -49.81
N PHE A 361 -22.39 13.84 -50.88
CA PHE A 361 -21.30 12.88 -50.68
C PHE A 361 -19.91 13.50 -50.80
N HIS A 362 -19.83 14.81 -51.14
CA HIS A 362 -18.55 15.53 -51.07
C HIS A 362 -18.17 15.82 -49.64
N PRO A 363 -16.89 15.52 -49.24
CA PRO A 363 -16.43 15.81 -47.92
C PRO A 363 -16.51 17.31 -47.60
N ASN A 364 -17.25 17.67 -46.57
CA ASN A 364 -17.38 19.04 -46.11
C ASN A 364 -17.22 19.05 -44.57
N PRO A 365 -15.98 18.92 -44.06
CA PRO A 365 -15.73 18.89 -42.61
C PRO A 365 -16.12 20.22 -41.98
N GLY A 366 -17.02 20.18 -41.00
CA GLY A 366 -17.48 21.35 -40.27
C GLY A 366 -16.38 21.95 -39.37
N LYS A 367 -16.48 23.26 -39.04
CA LYS A 367 -15.52 23.96 -38.16
C LYS A 367 -15.39 23.35 -36.75
N GLY A 368 -16.26 22.40 -36.37
CA GLY A 368 -16.23 21.71 -35.10
C GLY A 368 -15.65 20.30 -35.13
N GLU A 369 -15.28 19.79 -36.31
CA GLU A 369 -14.61 18.51 -36.42
C GLU A 369 -13.11 18.73 -36.17
N LYS A 370 -12.73 18.55 -34.91
CA LYS A 370 -11.33 18.66 -34.49
C LYS A 370 -10.45 17.75 -35.35
N SER A 371 -9.35 18.31 -35.86
CA SER A 371 -8.32 17.54 -36.55
C SER A 371 -7.82 16.40 -35.64
N PHE A 372 -7.40 15.29 -36.25
CA PHE A 372 -6.76 14.18 -35.54
C PHE A 372 -5.68 14.68 -34.53
N PHE A 373 -4.90 15.68 -34.92
CA PHE A 373 -3.88 16.28 -34.07
C PHE A 373 -4.44 17.06 -32.86
N GLU A 374 -5.62 17.64 -32.95
CA GLU A 374 -6.26 18.31 -31.81
C GLU A 374 -6.87 17.29 -30.84
N LYS A 375 -7.42 16.17 -31.35
CA LYS A 375 -7.89 15.06 -30.52
C LYS A 375 -6.75 14.39 -29.77
N VAL A 376 -5.60 14.21 -30.40
CA VAL A 376 -4.39 13.65 -29.75
C VAL A 376 -3.86 14.57 -28.66
N LYS A 377 -3.91 15.90 -28.83
CA LYS A 377 -3.49 16.86 -27.80
C LYS A 377 -4.37 16.87 -26.54
N GLU A 378 -5.62 16.45 -26.62
CA GLU A 378 -6.51 16.34 -25.45
C GLU A 378 -6.26 15.05 -24.63
N PHE A 379 -5.49 14.09 -25.17
CA PHE A 379 -5.14 12.82 -24.49
C PHE A 379 -3.74 12.81 -23.87
N PHE A 380 -2.93 13.84 -24.11
CA PHE A 380 -1.63 14.08 -23.48
C PHE A 380 -1.62 15.43 -22.76
#